data_1c684ab1e292a5ed670433af06018d08
#
_entry.id   1c684ab1e292a5ed670433af06018d08
#
_cell.length_a   1.000
_cell.length_b   1.000
_cell.length_c   1.000
_cell.angle_alpha   90.00
_cell.angle_beta   90.00
_cell.angle_gamma   90.00
#
_symmetry.space_group_name_H-M   'P 1'
#
loop_
_entity.id
_entity.type
_entity.pdbx_description
1 polymer ?
#
loop_
_entity_poly.entity_id
_entity_poly.type
_entity_poly.pdbx_seq_one_letter_code
_entity_poly.pdbx_strand_id
1 'polypeptide(L)'
;MKILSLDVSGNYSSISLLNGDEVTSFTQTHERKDRPDWDTLFANIEFDSKNDFDNLSAIAFARGPGSYTALRITASFLKAIAEVKNIPLIAVSSLESIAKEASHWIDKSEAKILVTIAADPTESYFCGFKKNSNGIEVITEESVMQMGELSEFLTDENCYFAGTGWPLELKNSTNFLSQALGSAEPVALIAKEKLETNEIFLPENANPIYLKTPEYKKS
;
A
#
# COMPACT_ATOMS: atom_id res chain seq x y z
N MET A 1 3.94 20.19 -5.98
CA MET A 1 2.87 19.15 -5.96
C MET A 1 2.65 18.78 -4.51
N LYS A 2 1.38 18.73 -4.03
CA LYS A 2 1.03 18.40 -2.65
C LYS A 2 0.06 17.22 -2.67
N ILE A 3 0.46 16.08 -2.10
CA ILE A 3 -0.31 14.82 -2.14
C ILE A 3 -0.52 14.32 -0.72
N LEU A 4 -1.77 14.12 -0.34
CA LEU A 4 -2.14 13.41 0.89
C LEU A 4 -2.35 11.93 0.58
N SER A 5 -1.73 11.06 1.35
CA SER A 5 -1.90 9.61 1.16
C SER A 5 -2.22 8.89 2.45
N LEU A 6 -2.98 7.78 2.34
CA LEU A 6 -3.40 6.95 3.45
C LEU A 6 -3.20 5.46 3.14
N ASP A 7 -2.71 4.70 4.13
CA ASP A 7 -2.70 3.25 4.10
C ASP A 7 -3.22 2.69 5.43
N VAL A 8 -4.35 2.00 5.37
CA VAL A 8 -4.98 1.31 6.50
C VAL A 8 -5.27 -0.15 6.14
N SER A 9 -4.53 -0.69 5.19
CA SER A 9 -4.74 -2.04 4.66
C SER A 9 -4.32 -3.15 5.61
N GLY A 10 -3.44 -2.84 6.59
CA GLY A 10 -2.87 -3.77 7.58
C GLY A 10 -3.38 -3.57 9.00
N ASN A 11 -2.57 -3.99 9.98
CA ASN A 11 -2.79 -3.75 11.41
C ASN A 11 -2.17 -2.41 11.85
N TYR A 12 -2.28 -1.41 11.00
CA TYR A 12 -1.81 -0.05 11.21
C TYR A 12 -2.69 0.95 10.46
N SER A 13 -2.61 2.18 10.87
CA SER A 13 -3.11 3.34 10.13
C SER A 13 -1.94 4.26 9.85
N SER A 14 -1.66 4.50 8.60
CA SER A 14 -0.57 5.36 8.15
C SER A 14 -1.12 6.49 7.30
N ILE A 15 -0.56 7.69 7.51
CA ILE A 15 -0.86 8.89 6.74
C ILE A 15 0.44 9.55 6.32
N SER A 16 0.47 10.16 5.15
CA SER A 16 1.62 10.91 4.67
C SER A 16 1.20 12.12 3.86
N LEU A 17 1.93 13.20 4.01
CA LEU A 17 1.82 14.41 3.20
C LEU A 17 3.12 14.62 2.45
N LEU A 18 3.08 14.45 1.14
CA LEU A 18 4.15 14.84 0.24
C LEU A 18 3.95 16.29 -0.19
N ASN A 19 4.96 17.16 0.00
CA ASN A 19 4.94 18.53 -0.45
C ASN A 19 6.23 18.85 -1.21
N GLY A 20 6.15 18.88 -2.55
CA GLY A 20 7.34 18.88 -3.40
C GLY A 20 8.14 17.59 -3.27
N ASP A 21 9.31 17.67 -2.63
CA ASP A 21 10.17 16.51 -2.33
C ASP A 21 10.22 16.18 -0.83
N GLU A 22 9.57 17.00 0.00
CA GLU A 22 9.49 16.76 1.44
C GLU A 22 8.31 15.86 1.78
N VAL A 23 8.55 14.88 2.65
CA VAL A 23 7.53 13.94 3.13
C VAL A 23 7.42 14.04 4.63
N THR A 24 6.19 14.26 5.11
CA THR A 24 5.84 14.13 6.53
C THR A 24 4.93 12.93 6.67
N SER A 25 5.31 11.96 7.50
CA SER A 25 4.57 10.71 7.67
C SER A 25 4.31 10.40 9.13
N PHE A 26 3.19 9.76 9.40
CA PHE A 26 2.85 9.21 10.72
C PHE A 26 2.21 7.84 10.55
N THR A 27 2.63 6.89 11.38
CA THR A 27 2.06 5.53 11.40
C THR A 27 1.76 5.12 12.82
N GLN A 28 0.53 4.67 13.06
CA GLN A 28 0.07 4.12 14.31
C GLN A 28 -0.30 2.66 14.12
N THR A 29 0.31 1.78 14.88
CA THR A 29 -0.10 0.38 14.97
C THR A 29 -1.33 0.26 15.88
N HIS A 30 -2.23 -0.64 15.53
CA HIS A 30 -3.45 -0.90 16.32
C HIS A 30 -3.85 -2.37 16.26
N GLU A 31 -4.77 -2.75 17.14
CA GLU A 31 -5.36 -4.08 17.10
C GLU A 31 -6.36 -4.20 15.94
N ARG A 32 -6.54 -5.41 15.44
CA ARG A 32 -7.31 -5.74 14.22
C ARG A 32 -8.75 -5.20 14.17
N LYS A 33 -9.31 -4.73 15.28
CA LYS A 33 -10.70 -4.24 15.36
C LYS A 33 -10.82 -2.72 15.44
N ASP A 34 -9.72 -2.03 15.56
CA ASP A 34 -9.73 -0.57 15.69
C ASP A 34 -10.05 0.08 14.34
N ARG A 35 -10.72 1.21 14.42
CA ARG A 35 -11.01 2.03 13.25
C ARG A 35 -9.95 3.12 13.13
N PRO A 36 -9.63 3.57 11.90
CA PRO A 36 -8.77 4.73 11.75
C PRO A 36 -9.33 5.94 12.50
N ASP A 37 -8.50 6.54 13.33
CA ASP A 37 -8.79 7.83 13.97
C ASP A 37 -8.23 8.95 13.08
N TRP A 38 -9.10 9.48 12.22
CA TRP A 38 -8.73 10.48 11.23
C TRP A 38 -8.19 11.75 11.87
N ASP A 39 -8.77 12.20 12.99
CA ASP A 39 -8.35 13.43 13.67
C ASP A 39 -6.93 13.28 14.22
N THR A 40 -6.63 12.14 14.84
CA THR A 40 -5.27 11.83 15.29
C THR A 40 -4.29 11.73 14.13
N LEU A 41 -4.66 11.08 13.02
CA LEU A 41 -3.79 10.95 11.84
C LEU A 41 -3.46 12.33 11.26
N PHE A 42 -4.46 13.17 11.01
CA PHE A 42 -4.26 14.51 10.45
C PHE A 42 -3.43 15.42 11.37
N ALA A 43 -3.69 15.38 12.68
CA ALA A 43 -2.96 16.18 13.66
C ALA A 43 -1.46 15.85 13.70
N ASN A 44 -1.08 14.56 13.52
CA ASN A 44 0.32 14.15 13.57
C ASN A 44 1.15 14.53 12.34
N ILE A 45 0.52 14.95 11.25
CA ILE A 45 1.19 15.51 10.07
C ILE A 45 0.89 17.01 9.88
N GLU A 46 0.37 17.66 10.92
CA GLU A 46 0.00 19.10 10.92
C GLU A 46 -0.95 19.48 9.77
N PHE A 47 -1.87 18.57 9.40
CA PHE A 47 -2.83 18.77 8.33
C PHE A 47 -4.17 19.28 8.90
N ASP A 48 -4.56 20.50 8.56
CA ASP A 48 -5.88 21.04 8.91
C ASP A 48 -6.94 20.54 7.93
N SER A 49 -7.73 19.57 8.36
CA SER A 49 -8.78 18.96 7.55
C SER A 49 -9.89 19.93 7.10
N LYS A 50 -9.96 21.13 7.68
CA LYS A 50 -10.94 22.15 7.27
C LYS A 50 -10.46 22.99 6.08
N ASN A 51 -9.15 23.24 5.99
CA ASN A 51 -8.57 24.21 5.07
C ASN A 51 -7.59 23.60 4.06
N ASP A 52 -6.84 22.54 4.44
CA ASP A 52 -5.72 22.05 3.63
C ASP A 52 -6.12 21.20 2.42
N PHE A 53 -7.32 20.63 2.42
CA PHE A 53 -7.79 19.86 1.26
C PHE A 53 -7.84 20.69 -0.02
N ASP A 54 -8.16 21.97 0.06
CA ASP A 54 -8.27 22.89 -1.10
C ASP A 54 -6.91 23.14 -1.79
N ASN A 55 -5.80 22.79 -1.13
CA ASN A 55 -4.44 23.00 -1.61
C ASN A 55 -3.78 21.70 -2.14
N LEU A 56 -4.50 20.58 -2.16
CA LEU A 56 -3.95 19.31 -2.64
C LEU A 56 -3.97 19.21 -4.16
N SER A 57 -2.90 18.66 -4.71
CA SER A 57 -2.84 18.24 -6.11
C SER A 57 -3.55 16.90 -6.34
N ALA A 58 -3.54 16.02 -5.34
CA ALA A 58 -4.24 14.74 -5.33
C ALA A 58 -4.37 14.18 -3.92
N ILE A 59 -5.29 13.21 -3.78
CA ILE A 59 -5.38 12.30 -2.66
C ILE A 59 -5.05 10.89 -3.17
N ALA A 60 -4.34 10.09 -2.38
CA ALA A 60 -4.02 8.72 -2.70
C ALA A 60 -4.35 7.77 -1.54
N PHE A 61 -4.61 6.51 -1.82
CA PHE A 61 -4.79 5.50 -0.77
C PHE A 61 -4.39 4.11 -1.24
N ALA A 62 -3.99 3.27 -0.27
CA ALA A 62 -3.78 1.85 -0.52
C ALA A 62 -5.13 1.17 -0.75
N ARG A 63 -5.36 0.70 -1.99
CA ARG A 63 -6.64 0.08 -2.42
C ARG A 63 -6.80 -1.38 -2.00
N GLY A 64 -5.79 -1.95 -1.37
CA GLY A 64 -5.67 -3.37 -1.08
C GLY A 64 -4.72 -4.10 -2.05
N PRO A 65 -4.56 -5.41 -1.85
CA PRO A 65 -5.30 -6.26 -0.92
C PRO A 65 -4.99 -5.96 0.55
N GLY A 66 -5.95 -6.30 1.44
CA GLY A 66 -5.81 -6.05 2.88
C GLY A 66 -7.14 -6.17 3.64
N SER A 67 -7.24 -5.48 4.76
CA SER A 67 -8.44 -5.48 5.63
C SER A 67 -9.67 -4.95 4.89
N TYR A 68 -10.63 -5.84 4.59
CA TYR A 68 -11.84 -5.55 3.83
C TYR A 68 -12.64 -4.35 4.36
N THR A 69 -12.85 -4.30 5.68
CA THR A 69 -13.61 -3.21 6.31
C THR A 69 -12.85 -1.89 6.26
N ALA A 70 -11.56 -1.91 6.58
CA ALA A 70 -10.73 -0.72 6.60
C ALA A 70 -10.59 -0.10 5.19
N LEU A 71 -10.36 -0.92 4.17
CA LEU A 71 -10.30 -0.47 2.78
C LEU A 71 -11.59 0.23 2.32
N ARG A 72 -12.76 -0.31 2.68
CA ARG A 72 -14.05 0.30 2.34
C ARG A 72 -14.29 1.63 3.05
N ILE A 73 -14.00 1.69 4.35
CA ILE A 73 -14.15 2.92 5.13
C ILE A 73 -13.27 4.02 4.53
N THR A 74 -12.00 3.71 4.26
CA THR A 74 -11.05 4.67 3.70
C THR A 74 -11.45 5.12 2.30
N ALA A 75 -11.77 4.19 1.40
CA ALA A 75 -12.20 4.53 0.06
C ALA A 75 -13.46 5.40 0.05
N SER A 76 -14.47 5.07 0.89
CA SER A 76 -15.70 5.85 0.97
C SER A 76 -15.46 7.26 1.52
N PHE A 77 -14.63 7.38 2.56
CA PHE A 77 -14.26 8.66 3.16
C PHE A 77 -13.52 9.55 2.15
N LEU A 78 -12.50 9.01 1.49
CA LEU A 78 -11.69 9.80 0.56
C LEU A 78 -12.42 10.12 -0.74
N LYS A 79 -13.28 9.23 -1.24
CA LYS A 79 -14.13 9.52 -2.39
C LYS A 79 -15.06 10.71 -2.14
N ALA A 80 -15.70 10.75 -0.97
CA ALA A 80 -16.58 11.85 -0.63
C ALA A 80 -15.84 13.21 -0.61
N ILE A 81 -14.62 13.24 -0.04
CA ILE A 81 -13.79 14.45 -0.02
C ILE A 81 -13.34 14.81 -1.43
N ALA A 82 -12.79 13.86 -2.17
CA ALA A 82 -12.25 14.07 -3.51
C ALA A 82 -13.32 14.58 -4.48
N GLU A 83 -14.54 14.04 -4.40
CA GLU A 83 -15.68 14.47 -5.20
C GLU A 83 -16.09 15.91 -4.87
N VAL A 84 -16.29 16.24 -3.57
CA VAL A 84 -16.70 17.58 -3.14
C VAL A 84 -15.66 18.66 -3.46
N LYS A 85 -14.37 18.30 -3.35
CA LYS A 85 -13.24 19.20 -3.57
C LYS A 85 -12.74 19.21 -5.02
N ASN A 86 -13.29 18.34 -5.87
CA ASN A 86 -12.83 18.13 -7.24
C ASN A 86 -11.32 17.85 -7.34
N ILE A 87 -10.84 16.92 -6.50
CA ILE A 87 -9.44 16.52 -6.39
C ILE A 87 -9.27 15.11 -6.99
N PRO A 88 -8.23 14.84 -7.80
CA PRO A 88 -7.89 13.49 -8.25
C PRO A 88 -7.74 12.53 -7.06
N LEU A 89 -8.31 11.33 -7.18
CA LEU A 89 -8.17 10.25 -6.19
C LEU A 89 -7.48 9.04 -6.80
N ILE A 90 -6.29 8.71 -6.28
CA ILE A 90 -5.42 7.68 -6.83
C ILE A 90 -5.44 6.45 -5.94
N ALA A 91 -5.87 5.33 -6.50
CA ALA A 91 -5.86 4.04 -5.83
C ALA A 91 -4.55 3.30 -6.16
N VAL A 92 -3.75 2.98 -5.14
CA VAL A 92 -2.45 2.32 -5.24
C VAL A 92 -2.56 0.91 -4.67
N SER A 93 -1.95 -0.09 -5.30
CA SER A 93 -1.90 -1.44 -4.76
C SER A 93 -1.11 -1.47 -3.45
N SER A 94 -1.63 -2.17 -2.42
CA SER A 94 -0.89 -2.38 -1.18
C SER A 94 0.38 -3.23 -1.41
N LEU A 95 0.35 -4.17 -2.37
CA LEU A 95 1.53 -4.95 -2.75
C LEU A 95 2.57 -4.08 -3.48
N GLU A 96 2.12 -3.17 -4.36
CA GLU A 96 3.00 -2.20 -5.04
C GLU A 96 3.64 -1.22 -4.04
N SER A 97 2.88 -0.75 -3.04
CA SER A 97 3.38 0.11 -1.96
C SER A 97 4.52 -0.56 -1.17
N ILE A 98 4.34 -1.83 -0.78
CA ILE A 98 5.39 -2.61 -0.10
C ILE A 98 6.61 -2.81 -1.00
N ALA A 99 6.41 -3.10 -2.30
CA ALA A 99 7.52 -3.26 -3.25
C ALA A 99 8.32 -1.95 -3.41
N LYS A 100 7.62 -0.81 -3.46
CA LYS A 100 8.24 0.53 -3.53
C LYS A 100 9.09 0.80 -2.28
N GLU A 101 8.56 0.52 -1.10
CA GLU A 101 9.30 0.63 0.16
C GLU A 101 10.51 -0.30 0.19
N ALA A 102 10.33 -1.58 -0.18
CA ALA A 102 11.40 -2.57 -0.26
C ALA A 102 12.54 -2.14 -1.20
N SER A 103 12.20 -1.48 -2.31
CA SER A 103 13.19 -1.05 -3.31
C SER A 103 14.23 -0.07 -2.76
N HIS A 104 13.91 0.70 -1.72
CA HIS A 104 14.84 1.62 -1.06
C HIS A 104 15.94 0.91 -0.27
N TRP A 105 15.70 -0.32 0.18
CA TRP A 105 16.64 -1.12 0.97
C TRP A 105 17.52 -2.03 0.10
N ILE A 106 17.37 -1.96 -1.22
CA ILE A 106 18.12 -2.79 -2.16
C ILE A 106 19.14 -1.91 -2.89
N ASP A 107 20.42 -2.12 -2.66
CA ASP A 107 21.49 -1.34 -3.32
C ASP A 107 21.65 -1.67 -4.81
N LYS A 108 21.22 -2.87 -5.25
CA LYS A 108 21.31 -3.27 -6.66
C LYS A 108 20.42 -2.39 -7.54
N SER A 109 20.94 -2.00 -8.71
CA SER A 109 20.19 -1.24 -9.71
C SER A 109 19.04 -2.05 -10.34
N GLU A 110 19.21 -3.38 -10.43
CA GLU A 110 18.17 -4.32 -10.85
C GLU A 110 17.99 -5.40 -9.81
N ALA A 111 16.74 -5.70 -9.46
CA ALA A 111 16.39 -6.75 -8.52
C ALA A 111 14.96 -7.23 -8.74
N LYS A 112 14.70 -8.50 -8.42
CA LYS A 112 13.35 -9.05 -8.34
C LYS A 112 12.88 -8.94 -6.89
N ILE A 113 11.69 -8.40 -6.68
CA ILE A 113 11.06 -8.23 -5.37
C ILE A 113 9.76 -9.01 -5.38
N LEU A 114 9.64 -9.99 -4.50
CA LEU A 114 8.41 -10.76 -4.32
C LEU A 114 7.74 -10.26 -3.04
N VAL A 115 6.47 -9.91 -3.15
CA VAL A 115 5.72 -9.29 -2.04
C VAL A 115 4.51 -10.14 -1.69
N THR A 116 4.29 -10.32 -0.38
CA THR A 116 3.08 -10.94 0.13
C THR A 116 2.41 -10.14 1.24
N ILE A 117 1.09 -10.25 1.32
CA ILE A 117 0.29 -9.82 2.46
C ILE A 117 -0.50 -11.03 2.95
N ALA A 118 -0.42 -11.34 4.25
CA ALA A 118 -1.17 -12.46 4.82
C ALA A 118 -2.68 -12.26 4.63
N ALA A 119 -3.35 -13.20 3.98
CA ALA A 119 -4.81 -13.22 3.82
C ALA A 119 -5.46 -13.99 4.98
N ASP A 120 -4.96 -15.18 5.27
CA ASP A 120 -5.32 -16.03 6.40
C ASP A 120 -4.13 -16.96 6.74
N PRO A 121 -4.25 -17.90 7.71
CA PRO A 121 -3.13 -18.76 8.09
C PRO A 121 -2.59 -19.67 6.97
N THR A 122 -3.35 -19.90 5.91
CA THR A 122 -3.02 -20.84 4.83
C THR A 122 -2.75 -20.17 3.49
N GLU A 123 -3.14 -18.90 3.34
CA GLU A 123 -3.09 -18.18 2.07
C GLU A 123 -2.52 -16.78 2.24
N SER A 124 -1.86 -16.31 1.20
CA SER A 124 -1.35 -14.94 1.11
C SER A 124 -1.69 -14.32 -0.24
N TYR A 125 -1.94 -13.03 -0.24
CA TYR A 125 -1.91 -12.23 -1.47
C TYR A 125 -0.47 -12.08 -1.93
N PHE A 126 -0.24 -12.18 -3.22
CA PHE A 126 1.09 -12.22 -3.82
C PHE A 126 1.17 -11.33 -5.07
N CYS A 127 2.31 -10.71 -5.28
CA CYS A 127 2.70 -10.08 -6.53
C CYS A 127 4.23 -10.02 -6.64
N GLY A 128 4.74 -10.18 -7.87
CA GLY A 128 6.15 -10.01 -8.18
C GLY A 128 6.43 -8.68 -8.89
N PHE A 129 7.56 -8.07 -8.54
CA PHE A 129 8.01 -6.79 -9.09
C PHE A 129 9.47 -6.87 -9.52
N LYS A 130 9.84 -6.05 -10.49
CA LYS A 130 11.22 -5.79 -10.87
C LYS A 130 11.58 -4.35 -10.51
N LYS A 131 12.64 -4.17 -9.72
CA LYS A 131 13.31 -2.90 -9.56
C LYS A 131 14.23 -2.67 -10.75
N ASN A 132 14.23 -1.47 -11.30
CA ASN A 132 15.14 -1.01 -12.35
C ASN A 132 15.47 0.48 -12.15
N SER A 133 16.23 1.08 -13.07
CA SER A 133 16.62 2.50 -13.00
C SER A 133 15.43 3.49 -13.03
N ASN A 134 14.26 3.05 -13.52
CA ASN A 134 13.07 3.88 -13.66
C ASN A 134 12.07 3.71 -12.50
N GLY A 135 12.38 2.85 -11.52
CA GLY A 135 11.51 2.55 -10.38
C GLY A 135 11.19 1.06 -10.24
N ILE A 136 9.94 0.75 -9.97
CA ILE A 136 9.44 -0.62 -9.85
C ILE A 136 8.43 -0.91 -10.96
N GLU A 137 8.44 -2.13 -11.48
CA GLU A 137 7.56 -2.62 -12.53
C GLU A 137 6.92 -3.94 -12.10
N VAL A 138 5.63 -4.10 -12.33
CA VAL A 138 4.89 -5.35 -12.06
C VAL A 138 5.33 -6.42 -13.04
N ILE A 139 5.73 -7.60 -12.56
CA ILE A 139 6.12 -8.75 -13.39
C ILE A 139 5.20 -9.95 -13.26
N THR A 140 4.29 -9.97 -12.27
CA THR A 140 3.22 -10.97 -12.15
C THR A 140 1.91 -10.27 -11.79
N GLU A 141 0.77 -10.87 -12.15
CA GLU A 141 -0.52 -10.38 -11.69
C GLU A 141 -0.70 -10.58 -10.18
N GLU A 142 -1.46 -9.68 -9.54
CA GLU A 142 -1.87 -9.85 -8.15
C GLU A 142 -2.74 -11.10 -8.01
N SER A 143 -2.39 -12.00 -7.11
CA SER A 143 -3.05 -13.30 -6.94
C SER A 143 -3.12 -13.74 -5.48
N VAL A 144 -3.84 -14.83 -5.24
CA VAL A 144 -3.83 -15.55 -3.95
C VAL A 144 -2.97 -16.80 -4.13
N MET A 145 -2.04 -17.04 -3.23
CA MET A 145 -1.17 -18.21 -3.22
C MET A 145 -1.30 -18.97 -1.91
N GLN A 146 -1.23 -20.29 -1.99
CA GLN A 146 -1.16 -21.15 -0.82
C GLN A 146 0.22 -21.07 -0.16
N MET A 147 0.28 -21.22 1.16
CA MET A 147 1.54 -21.16 1.92
C MET A 147 2.58 -22.18 1.41
N GLY A 148 2.10 -23.36 0.93
CA GLY A 148 2.96 -24.41 0.35
C GLY A 148 3.63 -23.96 -0.95
N GLU A 149 2.92 -23.25 -1.82
CA GLU A 149 3.46 -22.73 -3.08
C GLU A 149 4.51 -21.64 -2.83
N LEU A 150 4.31 -20.80 -1.81
CA LEU A 150 5.28 -19.78 -1.40
C LEU A 150 6.60 -20.39 -0.94
N SER A 151 6.59 -21.60 -0.39
CA SER A 151 7.81 -22.29 0.05
C SER A 151 8.71 -22.68 -1.14
N GLU A 152 8.21 -22.75 -2.36
CA GLU A 152 9.02 -23.02 -3.55
C GLU A 152 10.04 -21.92 -3.84
N PHE A 153 9.78 -20.70 -3.39
CA PHE A 153 10.73 -19.58 -3.52
C PHE A 153 11.94 -19.64 -2.59
N LEU A 154 11.98 -20.58 -1.64
CA LEU A 154 13.13 -20.77 -0.72
C LEU A 154 14.48 -20.97 -1.46
N THR A 155 14.45 -21.47 -2.68
CA THR A 155 15.65 -21.75 -3.49
C THR A 155 16.05 -20.60 -4.42
N ASP A 156 15.27 -19.51 -4.49
CA ASP A 156 15.55 -18.39 -5.39
C ASP A 156 16.41 -17.31 -4.67
N GLU A 157 17.72 -17.48 -4.73
CA GLU A 157 18.70 -16.58 -4.13
C GLU A 157 18.77 -15.20 -4.80
N ASN A 158 18.12 -15.03 -5.97
CA ASN A 158 18.15 -13.78 -6.73
C ASN A 158 16.97 -12.87 -6.43
N CYS A 159 16.04 -13.29 -5.57
CA CYS A 159 14.88 -12.55 -5.17
C CYS A 159 15.04 -11.92 -3.80
N TYR A 160 14.45 -10.74 -3.62
CA TYR A 160 14.18 -10.13 -2.33
C TYR A 160 12.73 -10.38 -1.95
N PHE A 161 12.48 -10.53 -0.65
CA PHE A 161 11.16 -10.84 -0.11
C PHE A 161 10.70 -9.74 0.83
N ALA A 162 9.45 -9.30 0.72
CA ALA A 162 8.89 -8.23 1.56
C ALA A 162 7.43 -8.53 1.94
N GLY A 163 6.94 -7.87 3.00
CA GLY A 163 5.57 -8.00 3.47
C GLY A 163 5.35 -9.08 4.53
N THR A 164 4.10 -9.44 4.80
CA THR A 164 3.73 -10.15 6.03
C THR A 164 3.42 -11.65 5.85
N GLY A 165 3.07 -12.06 4.64
CA GLY A 165 2.48 -13.38 4.35
C GLY A 165 3.47 -14.50 4.02
N TRP A 166 4.76 -14.35 4.30
CA TRP A 166 5.78 -15.35 3.99
C TRP A 166 5.87 -16.46 5.03
N PRO A 167 6.23 -17.71 4.62
CA PRO A 167 6.66 -18.76 5.54
C PRO A 167 7.82 -18.31 6.44
N LEU A 168 7.91 -18.88 7.64
CA LEU A 168 8.92 -18.48 8.64
C LEU A 168 10.35 -18.68 8.11
N GLU A 169 10.57 -19.72 7.31
CA GLU A 169 11.86 -20.04 6.70
C GLU A 169 12.35 -18.91 5.79
N LEU A 170 11.46 -18.34 4.98
CA LEU A 170 11.76 -17.18 4.12
C LEU A 170 11.97 -15.89 4.92
N LYS A 171 11.21 -15.71 6.00
CA LYS A 171 11.40 -14.55 6.90
C LYS A 171 12.76 -14.56 7.61
N ASN A 172 13.39 -15.70 7.73
CA ASN A 172 14.74 -15.85 8.30
C ASN A 172 15.85 -15.78 7.22
N SER A 173 15.51 -15.58 5.96
CA SER A 173 16.50 -15.46 4.89
C SER A 173 17.18 -14.09 4.93
N THR A 174 18.40 -14.02 4.39
CA THR A 174 19.17 -12.75 4.29
C THR A 174 18.57 -11.75 3.31
N ASN A 175 17.73 -12.24 2.39
CA ASN A 175 17.05 -11.41 1.40
C ASN A 175 15.66 -10.97 1.83
N PHE A 176 15.24 -11.27 3.07
CA PHE A 176 13.96 -10.80 3.60
C PHE A 176 14.10 -9.38 4.18
N LEU A 177 13.31 -8.46 3.65
CA LEU A 177 13.28 -7.06 4.03
C LEU A 177 12.18 -6.83 5.07
N SER A 178 12.48 -7.11 6.33
CA SER A 178 11.52 -7.09 7.44
C SER A 178 10.93 -5.71 7.74
N GLN A 179 11.58 -4.65 7.31
CA GLN A 179 11.13 -3.25 7.47
C GLN A 179 10.12 -2.83 6.40
N ALA A 180 10.05 -3.53 5.26
CA ALA A 180 9.12 -3.21 4.18
C ALA A 180 7.77 -3.90 4.42
N LEU A 181 6.89 -3.24 5.13
CA LEU A 181 5.57 -3.75 5.55
C LEU A 181 4.40 -2.97 4.95
N GLY A 182 4.68 -1.88 4.25
CA GLY A 182 3.72 -0.94 3.72
C GLY A 182 3.44 0.23 4.65
N SER A 183 3.25 1.39 4.04
CA SER A 183 2.90 2.63 4.73
C SER A 183 2.31 3.64 3.73
N ALA A 184 1.88 4.80 4.21
CA ALA A 184 1.32 5.85 3.36
C ALA A 184 2.39 6.57 2.50
N GLU A 185 3.64 6.62 2.94
CA GLU A 185 4.70 7.31 2.20
C GLU A 185 4.94 6.71 0.80
N PRO A 186 5.20 5.40 0.61
CA PRO A 186 5.32 4.82 -0.72
C PRO A 186 4.04 4.98 -1.56
N VAL A 187 2.85 5.03 -0.94
CA VAL A 187 1.60 5.35 -1.66
C VAL A 187 1.65 6.76 -2.24
N ALA A 188 2.16 7.77 -1.49
CA ALA A 188 2.33 9.12 -2.01
C ALA A 188 3.34 9.19 -3.16
N LEU A 189 4.45 8.48 -3.05
CA LEU A 189 5.50 8.43 -4.08
C LEU A 189 4.99 7.82 -5.39
N ILE A 190 4.28 6.68 -5.30
CA ILE A 190 3.65 6.05 -6.46
C ILE A 190 2.59 6.98 -7.08
N ALA A 191 1.79 7.65 -6.25
CA ALA A 191 0.80 8.59 -6.73
C ALA A 191 1.44 9.79 -7.46
N LYS A 192 2.59 10.30 -6.97
CA LYS A 192 3.37 11.33 -7.66
C LYS A 192 3.80 10.86 -9.05
N GLU A 193 4.36 9.65 -9.16
CA GLU A 193 4.77 9.05 -10.44
C GLU A 193 3.58 8.90 -11.40
N LYS A 194 2.42 8.44 -10.91
CA LYS A 194 1.20 8.30 -11.72
C LYS A 194 0.65 9.64 -12.20
N LEU A 195 0.73 10.70 -11.39
CA LEU A 195 0.30 12.05 -11.81
C LEU A 195 1.18 12.66 -12.90
N GLU A 196 2.43 12.22 -13.04
CA GLU A 196 3.33 12.64 -14.11
C GLU A 196 2.98 11.98 -15.46
N THR A 197 2.11 10.98 -15.45
CA THR A 197 1.50 10.42 -16.65
C THR A 197 0.31 11.30 -17.09
N ASN A 198 -0.18 11.11 -18.31
CA ASN A 198 -1.38 11.80 -18.79
C ASN A 198 -2.68 11.07 -18.40
N GLU A 199 -2.65 10.25 -17.38
CA GLU A 199 -3.80 9.48 -16.89
C GLU A 199 -4.74 10.37 -16.07
N ILE A 200 -6.05 10.17 -16.24
CA ILE A 200 -7.09 10.89 -15.50
C ILE A 200 -7.56 10.03 -14.35
N PHE A 201 -7.47 10.57 -13.14
CA PHE A 201 -7.86 9.90 -11.90
C PHE A 201 -9.18 10.48 -11.37
N LEU A 202 -10.29 9.80 -11.71
CA LEU A 202 -11.61 10.18 -11.22
C LEU A 202 -11.93 9.45 -9.90
N PRO A 203 -12.50 10.15 -8.89
CA PRO A 203 -12.85 9.54 -7.61
C PRO A 203 -13.73 8.29 -7.73
N GLU A 204 -14.69 8.28 -8.66
CA GLU A 204 -15.59 7.15 -8.91
C GLU A 204 -14.85 5.86 -9.30
N ASN A 205 -13.70 5.97 -9.96
CA ASN A 205 -12.89 4.84 -10.42
C ASN A 205 -11.92 4.32 -9.36
N ALA A 206 -11.68 5.06 -8.29
CA ALA A 206 -10.75 4.70 -7.22
C ALA A 206 -11.40 3.70 -6.24
N ASN A 207 -11.48 2.44 -6.64
CA ASN A 207 -12.14 1.37 -5.87
C ASN A 207 -11.14 0.46 -5.15
N PRO A 208 -11.51 -0.07 -3.96
CA PRO A 208 -10.78 -1.18 -3.35
C PRO A 208 -10.78 -2.41 -4.25
N ILE A 209 -9.71 -3.21 -4.17
CA ILE A 209 -9.63 -4.51 -4.84
C ILE A 209 -9.83 -5.64 -3.85
N TYR A 210 -10.53 -6.69 -4.29
CA TYR A 210 -10.78 -7.88 -3.51
C TYR A 210 -10.35 -9.10 -4.32
N LEU A 211 -9.16 -9.63 -4.03
CA LEU A 211 -8.64 -10.84 -4.67
C LEU A 211 -9.28 -12.11 -4.13
N LYS A 212 -9.87 -12.04 -2.94
CA LYS A 212 -10.59 -13.14 -2.30
C LYS A 212 -12.02 -12.69 -1.98
N THR A 213 -13.01 -13.51 -2.38
CA THR A 213 -14.40 -13.26 -2.00
C THR A 213 -14.59 -13.54 -0.50
N PRO A 214 -15.16 -12.61 0.28
CA PRO A 214 -15.39 -12.85 1.70
C PRO A 214 -16.30 -14.05 1.92
N GLU A 215 -15.84 -15.06 2.62
CA GLU A 215 -16.66 -16.17 3.09
C GLU A 215 -17.42 -15.74 4.34
N TYR A 216 -18.70 -15.49 4.22
CA TYR A 216 -19.56 -15.27 5.39
C TYR A 216 -19.88 -16.64 6.02
N LYS A 217 -19.39 -16.90 7.22
CA LYS A 217 -19.88 -18.03 8.01
C LYS A 217 -21.38 -17.83 8.22
N LYS A 218 -22.20 -18.71 7.63
CA LYS A 218 -23.61 -18.78 7.98
C LYS A 218 -23.69 -19.16 9.47
N SER A 219 -24.23 -18.25 10.26
CA SER A 219 -24.59 -18.51 11.68
C SER A 219 -25.71 -19.55 11.78
#